data_a373f77df1c2638a33fcd21951985d7a
#
_entry.id   a373f77df1c2638a33fcd21951985d7a
#
_cell.length_a   1.000
_cell.length_b   1.000
_cell.length_c   1.000
_cell.angle_alpha   90.00
_cell.angle_beta   90.00
_cell.angle_gamma   90.00
#
_symmetry.space_group_name_H-M   'P 1'
#
loop_
_entity.id
_entity.type
_entity.pdbx_description
1 polymer ?
#
loop_
_entity_poly.entity_id
_entity_poly.type
_entity_poly.pdbx_seq_one_letter_code
_entity_poly.pdbx_strand_id
1 'polypeptide(L)'
;MAFSPPRPNYLLCEDRSCPKVSAVQSTIATLGYVTSPDGKQVLMIRRDTRPDDIHFGYYNGLGGKLEPDEDVVTGMRREIREEAGLECLSVELAGTISWPGFGRNGENWFGFLFRIPAWTGTPLAGNDEGSLHWIPIADVLAGRLPMWESDRHFLPLVFASEPTVFHAVMPFADGKAVSFSYTA
;
A
#
# COMPACT_ATOMS: atom_id res chain seq x y z
N MET A 1 1.37 20.11 40.12
CA MET A 1 2.51 19.16 39.97
C MET A 1 2.45 18.66 38.52
N ALA A 2 3.43 19.06 37.73
CA ALA A 2 3.53 18.66 36.34
C ALA A 2 4.16 17.25 36.23
N PHE A 3 3.46 16.32 35.64
CA PHE A 3 3.94 14.95 35.43
C PHE A 3 4.84 14.98 34.17
N SER A 4 6.15 14.88 34.34
CA SER A 4 7.08 14.67 33.23
C SER A 4 7.16 13.17 32.95
N PRO A 5 6.90 12.70 31.72
CA PRO A 5 7.05 11.29 31.40
C PRO A 5 8.54 10.89 31.51
N PRO A 6 8.83 9.65 31.91
CA PRO A 6 10.21 9.17 31.97
C PRO A 6 10.83 9.17 30.58
N ARG A 7 12.05 9.66 30.45
CA ARG A 7 12.80 9.59 29.18
C ARG A 7 13.11 8.12 28.89
N PRO A 8 12.87 7.64 27.65
CA PRO A 8 13.28 6.30 27.29
C PRO A 8 14.81 6.18 27.40
N ASN A 9 15.27 5.18 28.15
CA ASN A 9 16.68 4.81 28.18
C ASN A 9 17.07 4.22 26.82
N TYR A 10 17.58 5.04 25.92
CA TYR A 10 18.32 4.53 24.79
C TYR A 10 19.68 4.04 25.30
N LEU A 11 19.86 2.74 25.36
CA LEU A 11 21.19 2.13 25.49
C LEU A 11 21.96 2.50 24.21
N LEU A 12 22.73 3.59 24.28
CA LEU A 12 23.74 3.87 23.27
C LEU A 12 24.79 2.76 23.41
N CYS A 13 24.80 1.83 22.48
CA CYS A 13 25.87 0.86 22.34
C CYS A 13 27.11 1.62 21.82
N GLU A 14 27.96 2.10 22.75
CA GLU A 14 29.23 2.78 22.43
C GLU A 14 30.31 1.79 21.99
N ASP A 15 30.02 0.50 21.95
CA ASP A 15 31.00 -0.53 21.60
C ASP A 15 31.12 -0.68 20.10
N ARG A 16 32.28 -0.32 19.56
CA ARG A 16 32.69 -0.48 18.15
C ARG A 16 32.80 -1.94 17.71
N SER A 17 32.55 -2.91 18.60
CA SER A 17 32.57 -4.36 18.34
C SER A 17 31.20 -4.93 17.96
N CYS A 18 30.12 -4.12 17.96
CA CYS A 18 28.83 -4.58 17.50
C CYS A 18 28.94 -5.01 16.03
N PRO A 19 28.64 -6.28 15.69
CA PRO A 19 28.67 -6.73 14.30
C PRO A 19 27.75 -5.81 13.50
N LYS A 20 28.27 -5.25 12.40
CA LYS A 20 27.44 -4.45 11.47
C LYS A 20 26.37 -5.38 10.94
N VAL A 21 25.20 -5.35 11.55
CA VAL A 21 24.02 -5.99 10.99
C VAL A 21 23.78 -5.27 9.66
N SER A 22 23.90 -6.00 8.56
CA SER A 22 23.52 -5.50 7.26
C SER A 22 22.03 -5.16 7.33
N ALA A 23 21.70 -3.88 7.47
CA ALA A 23 20.32 -3.44 7.50
C ALA A 23 19.67 -3.76 6.15
N VAL A 24 18.48 -4.33 6.18
CA VAL A 24 17.67 -4.50 4.98
C VAL A 24 17.25 -3.10 4.52
N GLN A 25 17.71 -2.69 3.34
CA GLN A 25 17.23 -1.46 2.72
C GLN A 25 15.96 -1.79 1.93
N SER A 26 14.92 -1.01 2.14
CA SER A 26 13.64 -1.16 1.44
C SER A 26 13.08 0.20 1.04
N THR A 27 12.51 0.28 -0.15
CA THR A 27 11.64 1.38 -0.53
C THR A 27 10.35 1.26 0.27
N ILE A 28 9.99 2.30 1.01
CA ILE A 28 8.72 2.36 1.73
C ILE A 28 7.65 2.92 0.81
N ALA A 29 6.49 2.28 0.81
CA ALA A 29 5.36 2.69 -0.02
C ALA A 29 4.03 2.55 0.72
N THR A 30 3.03 3.28 0.26
CA THR A 30 1.64 3.16 0.69
C THR A 30 0.77 2.68 -0.46
N LEU A 31 -0.26 1.91 -0.16
CA LEU A 31 -1.25 1.44 -1.11
C LEU A 31 -2.63 1.52 -0.46
N GLY A 32 -3.52 2.32 -1.05
CA GLY A 32 -4.82 2.65 -0.50
C GLY A 32 -5.98 2.14 -1.35
N TYR A 33 -7.02 1.71 -0.66
CA TYR A 33 -8.26 1.22 -1.25
C TYR A 33 -9.42 2.08 -0.73
N VAL A 34 -9.80 3.09 -1.52
CA VAL A 34 -10.95 3.97 -1.25
C VAL A 34 -12.22 3.20 -1.56
N THR A 35 -13.10 3.02 -0.57
CA THR A 35 -14.36 2.32 -0.78
C THR A 35 -15.52 3.30 -0.98
N SER A 36 -16.52 2.87 -1.75
CA SER A 36 -17.78 3.61 -1.88
C SER A 36 -18.51 3.70 -0.53
N PRO A 37 -19.40 4.68 -0.33
CA PRO A 37 -20.12 4.85 0.94
C PRO A 37 -20.95 3.62 1.37
N ASP A 38 -21.38 2.78 0.43
CA ASP A 38 -22.07 1.53 0.70
C ASP A 38 -21.14 0.32 0.92
N GLY A 39 -19.82 0.54 0.82
CA GLY A 39 -18.79 -0.47 0.99
C GLY A 39 -18.72 -1.55 -0.08
N LYS A 40 -19.41 -1.38 -1.23
CA LYS A 40 -19.50 -2.43 -2.26
C LYS A 40 -18.54 -2.26 -3.41
N GLN A 41 -18.02 -1.05 -3.61
CA GLN A 41 -17.08 -0.73 -4.68
C GLN A 41 -15.77 -0.17 -4.10
N VAL A 42 -14.72 -0.30 -4.85
CA VAL A 42 -13.42 0.30 -4.57
C VAL A 42 -12.98 1.16 -5.77
N LEU A 43 -12.41 2.32 -5.48
CA LEU A 43 -11.83 3.18 -6.49
C LEU A 43 -10.45 2.64 -6.86
N MET A 44 -10.25 2.33 -8.12
CA MET A 44 -8.99 1.80 -8.66
C MET A 44 -8.54 2.60 -9.87
N ILE A 45 -7.24 2.73 -10.02
CA ILE A 45 -6.63 3.30 -11.21
C ILE A 45 -6.43 2.21 -12.26
N ARG A 46 -6.84 2.48 -13.50
CA ARG A 46 -6.49 1.68 -14.66
C ARG A 46 -5.33 2.34 -15.39
N ARG A 47 -4.21 1.67 -15.53
CA ARG A 47 -3.00 2.17 -16.20
C ARG A 47 -3.20 2.21 -17.70
N ASP A 48 -3.74 3.28 -18.25
CA ASP A 48 -4.12 3.39 -19.67
C ASP A 48 -3.66 4.68 -20.36
N THR A 49 -2.79 5.47 -19.71
CA THR A 49 -2.20 6.69 -20.30
C THR A 49 -0.88 6.45 -21.02
N ARG A 50 -0.15 5.39 -20.70
CA ARG A 50 1.17 5.06 -21.27
C ARG A 50 1.15 3.73 -21.97
N PRO A 51 0.94 3.70 -23.32
CA PRO A 51 0.82 2.44 -24.08
C PRO A 51 2.06 1.54 -24.06
N ASP A 52 3.24 2.10 -23.74
CA ASP A 52 4.51 1.41 -23.59
C ASP A 52 4.75 0.85 -22.17
N ASP A 53 3.82 1.09 -21.23
CA ASP A 53 3.87 0.46 -19.91
C ASP A 53 3.58 -1.04 -20.06
N ILE A 54 4.48 -1.87 -19.51
CA ILE A 54 4.32 -3.33 -19.49
C ILE A 54 3.06 -3.78 -18.74
N HIS A 55 2.49 -2.91 -17.92
CA HIS A 55 1.25 -3.12 -17.16
C HIS A 55 0.07 -2.32 -17.73
N PHE A 56 0.15 -1.91 -18.99
CA PHE A 56 -0.93 -1.19 -19.65
C PHE A 56 -2.26 -1.94 -19.55
N GLY A 57 -3.30 -1.24 -19.09
CA GLY A 57 -4.62 -1.78 -18.88
C GLY A 57 -4.85 -2.48 -17.55
N TYR A 58 -3.81 -2.61 -16.69
CA TYR A 58 -3.95 -3.22 -15.36
C TYR A 58 -4.59 -2.23 -14.39
N TYR A 59 -5.38 -2.79 -13.47
CA TYR A 59 -5.96 -2.06 -12.34
C TYR A 59 -5.08 -2.18 -11.10
N ASN A 60 -4.97 -1.08 -10.34
CA ASN A 60 -4.24 -1.03 -9.08
C ASN A 60 -5.00 -0.19 -8.03
N GLY A 61 -4.66 -0.38 -6.75
CA GLY A 61 -4.98 0.58 -5.70
C GLY A 61 -4.25 1.91 -5.91
N LEU A 62 -4.62 2.93 -5.15
CA LEU A 62 -4.01 4.25 -5.19
C LEU A 62 -2.85 4.33 -4.20
N GLY A 63 -1.77 5.04 -4.54
CA GLY A 63 -0.66 5.19 -3.63
C GLY A 63 0.69 5.17 -4.31
N GLY A 64 1.73 5.44 -3.52
CA GLY A 64 3.08 5.58 -4.02
C GLY A 64 4.14 5.47 -2.95
N LYS A 65 5.32 5.98 -3.27
CA LYS A 65 6.46 5.99 -2.37
C LYS A 65 6.30 7.04 -1.29
N LEU A 66 6.71 6.69 -0.08
CA LEU A 66 6.77 7.64 1.02
C LEU A 66 7.87 8.69 0.77
N GLU A 67 7.58 9.94 1.05
CA GLU A 67 8.55 11.02 1.04
C GLU A 67 9.39 11.03 2.34
N PRO A 68 10.61 11.61 2.34
CA PRO A 68 11.54 11.48 3.47
C PRO A 68 11.06 12.06 4.81
N ASP A 69 10.15 13.03 4.78
CA ASP A 69 9.71 13.81 5.94
C ASP A 69 8.23 13.65 6.27
N GLU A 70 7.60 12.59 5.77
CA GLU A 70 6.22 12.25 6.08
C GLU A 70 6.06 10.89 6.77
N ASP A 71 5.05 10.76 7.61
CA ASP A 71 4.62 9.47 8.12
C ASP A 71 3.70 8.76 7.12
N VAL A 72 3.49 7.46 7.32
CA VAL A 72 2.76 6.61 6.37
C VAL A 72 1.29 7.00 6.18
N VAL A 73 0.66 7.62 7.17
CA VAL A 73 -0.74 8.09 7.06
C VAL A 73 -0.79 9.41 6.31
N THR A 74 0.17 10.31 6.56
CA THR A 74 0.33 11.56 5.82
C THR A 74 0.61 11.29 4.36
N GLY A 75 1.54 10.37 4.06
CA GLY A 75 1.85 9.95 2.69
C GLY A 75 0.63 9.34 1.99
N MET A 76 -0.12 8.46 2.65
CA MET A 76 -1.35 7.91 2.07
C MET A 76 -2.38 8.99 1.75
N ARG A 77 -2.57 9.98 2.64
CA ARG A 77 -3.50 11.10 2.40
C ARG A 77 -3.04 11.98 1.24
N ARG A 78 -1.74 12.24 1.12
CA ARG A 78 -1.16 12.99 -0.01
C ARG A 78 -1.44 12.27 -1.32
N GLU A 79 -1.11 10.98 -1.42
CA GLU A 79 -1.32 10.18 -2.62
C GLU A 79 -2.79 10.15 -3.05
N ILE A 80 -3.74 9.93 -2.11
CA ILE A 80 -5.18 9.96 -2.44
C ILE A 80 -5.62 11.33 -2.94
N ARG A 81 -5.08 12.42 -2.39
CA ARG A 81 -5.40 13.79 -2.86
C ARG A 81 -4.84 14.01 -4.27
N GLU A 82 -3.59 13.62 -4.51
CA GLU A 82 -2.92 13.81 -5.80
C GLU A 82 -3.53 12.94 -6.90
N GLU A 83 -3.77 11.67 -6.61
CA GLU A 83 -4.23 10.71 -7.61
C GLU A 83 -5.74 10.76 -7.85
N ALA A 84 -6.53 11.02 -6.81
CA ALA A 84 -7.99 10.93 -6.88
C ALA A 84 -8.74 12.25 -6.58
N GLY A 85 -8.06 13.29 -6.08
CA GLY A 85 -8.70 14.56 -5.71
C GLY A 85 -9.59 14.46 -4.47
N LEU A 86 -9.38 13.46 -3.64
CA LEU A 86 -10.21 13.19 -2.46
C LEU A 86 -9.50 13.57 -1.15
N GLU A 87 -10.28 14.06 -0.17
CA GLU A 87 -9.80 14.25 1.20
C GLU A 87 -10.24 13.09 2.09
N CYS A 88 -9.27 12.34 2.62
CA CYS A 88 -9.54 11.21 3.50
C CYS A 88 -10.03 11.67 4.87
N LEU A 89 -11.20 11.24 5.29
CA LEU A 89 -11.71 11.42 6.65
C LEU A 89 -11.26 10.27 7.57
N SER A 90 -11.20 9.05 7.05
CA SER A 90 -10.67 7.88 7.75
C SER A 90 -9.61 7.19 6.91
N VAL A 91 -8.52 6.76 7.57
CA VAL A 91 -7.44 5.96 6.98
C VAL A 91 -7.15 4.82 7.96
N GLU A 92 -7.49 3.60 7.57
CA GLU A 92 -7.40 2.41 8.41
C GLU A 92 -6.32 1.48 7.90
N LEU A 93 -5.35 1.15 8.74
CA LEU A 93 -4.32 0.17 8.37
C LEU A 93 -4.98 -1.21 8.18
N ALA A 94 -4.89 -1.75 6.99
CA ALA A 94 -5.33 -3.10 6.68
C ALA A 94 -4.21 -4.12 6.92
N GLY A 95 -2.98 -3.75 6.60
CA GLY A 95 -1.83 -4.61 6.82
C GLY A 95 -0.53 -4.02 6.31
N THR A 96 0.55 -4.81 6.44
CA THR A 96 1.86 -4.51 5.86
C THR A 96 2.36 -5.69 5.04
N ILE A 97 3.11 -5.40 4.00
CA ILE A 97 3.74 -6.45 3.18
C ILE A 97 5.20 -6.09 2.93
N SER A 98 6.09 -7.03 3.21
CA SER A 98 7.45 -7.00 2.73
C SER A 98 7.52 -7.67 1.36
N TRP A 99 8.06 -6.99 0.35
CA TRP A 99 8.26 -7.47 -1.01
C TRP A 99 9.76 -7.55 -1.35
N PRO A 100 10.50 -8.56 -0.87
CA PRO A 100 11.89 -8.75 -1.26
C PRO A 100 12.02 -8.99 -2.76
N GLY A 101 12.91 -8.24 -3.42
CA GLY A 101 13.18 -8.41 -4.86
C GLY A 101 12.11 -7.85 -5.81
N PHE A 102 11.12 -7.10 -5.31
CA PHE A 102 10.00 -6.58 -6.11
C PHE A 102 10.40 -5.49 -7.10
N GLY A 103 11.37 -4.65 -6.74
CA GLY A 103 11.78 -3.53 -7.57
C GLY A 103 12.38 -3.98 -8.91
N ARG A 104 12.42 -3.07 -9.88
CA ARG A 104 12.85 -3.34 -11.27
C ARG A 104 14.27 -3.95 -11.37
N ASN A 105 15.15 -3.59 -10.41
CA ASN A 105 16.51 -4.12 -10.32
C ASN A 105 16.67 -5.04 -9.09
N GLY A 106 15.59 -5.61 -8.58
CA GLY A 106 15.59 -6.49 -7.42
C GLY A 106 15.62 -5.77 -6.07
N GLU A 107 15.28 -4.48 -6.02
CA GLU A 107 15.18 -3.75 -4.75
C GLU A 107 14.05 -4.31 -3.88
N ASN A 108 14.26 -4.26 -2.57
CA ASN A 108 13.22 -4.61 -1.62
C ASN A 108 12.24 -3.44 -1.45
N TRP A 109 10.97 -3.78 -1.30
CA TRP A 109 9.92 -2.83 -0.96
C TRP A 109 9.22 -3.26 0.31
N PHE A 110 8.69 -2.27 1.03
CA PHE A 110 7.85 -2.50 2.19
C PHE A 110 6.61 -1.60 2.07
N GLY A 111 5.44 -2.22 1.99
CA GLY A 111 4.18 -1.54 1.78
C GLY A 111 3.31 -1.50 3.02
N PHE A 112 2.69 -0.35 3.23
CA PHE A 112 1.58 -0.15 4.15
C PHE A 112 0.29 -0.11 3.35
N LEU A 113 -0.64 -1.04 3.63
CA LEU A 113 -1.91 -1.16 2.94
C LEU A 113 -3.01 -0.54 3.79
N PHE A 114 -3.81 0.33 3.18
CA PHE A 114 -4.86 1.06 3.88
C PHE A 114 -6.22 0.86 3.23
N ARG A 115 -7.26 0.86 4.06
CA ARG A 115 -8.64 1.10 3.65
C ARG A 115 -9.00 2.55 3.94
N ILE A 116 -9.71 3.18 3.01
CA ILE A 116 -10.21 4.54 3.15
C ILE A 116 -11.74 4.50 3.02
N PRO A 117 -12.47 4.19 4.13
CA PRO A 117 -13.92 4.02 4.09
C PRO A 117 -14.70 5.34 4.15
N ALA A 118 -14.04 6.43 4.55
CA ALA A 118 -14.67 7.74 4.66
C ALA A 118 -13.79 8.82 4.04
N TRP A 119 -14.38 9.61 3.17
CA TRP A 119 -13.71 10.65 2.41
C TRP A 119 -14.70 11.75 1.96
N THR A 120 -14.18 12.89 1.47
CA THR A 120 -14.97 13.96 0.87
C THR A 120 -14.36 14.40 -0.47
N GLY A 121 -15.12 15.09 -1.27
CA GLY A 121 -14.73 15.54 -2.61
C GLY A 121 -15.45 14.74 -3.69
N THR A 122 -15.05 14.98 -4.93
CA THR A 122 -15.51 14.24 -6.10
C THR A 122 -14.30 13.61 -6.75
N PRO A 123 -14.27 12.28 -6.94
CA PRO A 123 -13.14 11.63 -7.56
C PRO A 123 -12.84 12.22 -8.94
N LEU A 124 -11.56 12.40 -9.24
CA LEU A 124 -11.11 12.73 -10.59
C LEU A 124 -11.51 11.62 -11.57
N ALA A 125 -11.64 11.95 -12.83
CA ALA A 125 -11.85 10.95 -13.89
C ALA A 125 -10.58 10.12 -14.17
N GLY A 126 -9.41 10.65 -13.80
CA GLY A 126 -8.09 10.05 -13.98
C GLY A 126 -6.99 11.07 -13.72
N ASN A 127 -5.76 10.64 -13.87
CA ASN A 127 -4.53 11.41 -13.69
C ASN A 127 -3.47 11.00 -14.74
N ASP A 128 -2.22 11.43 -14.58
CA ASP A 128 -1.12 11.11 -15.50
C ASP A 128 -0.74 9.62 -15.56
N GLU A 129 -1.23 8.81 -14.62
CA GLU A 129 -0.99 7.36 -14.59
C GLU A 129 -2.11 6.56 -15.27
N GLY A 130 -3.36 7.06 -15.22
CA GLY A 130 -4.47 6.35 -15.81
C GLY A 130 -5.85 6.91 -15.47
N SER A 131 -6.87 6.20 -15.89
CA SER A 131 -8.28 6.50 -15.61
C SER A 131 -8.75 5.86 -14.29
N LEU A 132 -9.61 6.57 -13.55
CA LEU A 132 -10.15 6.13 -12.27
C LEU A 132 -11.53 5.50 -12.45
N HIS A 133 -11.73 4.34 -11.83
CA HIS A 133 -12.97 3.58 -11.94
C HIS A 133 -13.45 3.04 -10.59
N TRP A 134 -14.74 3.16 -10.33
CA TRP A 134 -15.39 2.42 -9.26
C TRP A 134 -15.65 0.98 -9.70
N ILE A 135 -15.02 0.03 -9.03
CA ILE A 135 -15.08 -1.39 -9.36
C ILE A 135 -15.78 -2.14 -8.23
N PRO A 136 -16.74 -3.02 -8.51
CA PRO A 136 -17.31 -3.90 -7.50
C PRO A 136 -16.22 -4.73 -6.81
N ILE A 137 -16.13 -4.68 -5.49
CA ILE A 137 -15.16 -5.47 -4.71
C ILE A 137 -15.30 -6.96 -5.02
N ALA A 138 -16.52 -7.43 -5.26
CA ALA A 138 -16.77 -8.81 -5.67
C ALA A 138 -16.07 -9.19 -6.99
N ASP A 139 -15.94 -8.25 -7.95
CA ASP A 139 -15.26 -8.50 -9.22
C ASP A 139 -13.73 -8.50 -9.03
N VAL A 140 -13.21 -7.63 -8.15
CA VAL A 140 -11.81 -7.61 -7.74
C VAL A 140 -11.43 -8.97 -7.13
N LEU A 141 -12.19 -9.42 -6.11
CA LEU A 141 -11.94 -10.68 -5.41
C LEU A 141 -12.14 -11.92 -6.29
N ALA A 142 -13.04 -11.86 -7.26
CA ALA A 142 -13.23 -12.92 -8.24
C ALA A 142 -12.15 -12.96 -9.34
N GLY A 143 -11.20 -12.01 -9.32
CA GLY A 143 -10.13 -11.95 -10.31
C GLY A 143 -10.61 -11.64 -11.74
N ARG A 144 -11.71 -10.89 -11.89
CA ARG A 144 -12.31 -10.56 -13.20
C ARG A 144 -11.62 -9.43 -13.94
N LEU A 145 -10.63 -8.80 -13.29
CA LEU A 145 -9.90 -7.65 -13.84
C LEU A 145 -8.47 -8.03 -14.20
N PRO A 146 -7.86 -7.40 -15.20
CA PRO A 146 -6.43 -7.48 -15.41
C PRO A 146 -5.73 -6.78 -14.24
N MET A 147 -5.04 -7.55 -13.42
CA MET A 147 -4.33 -7.12 -12.22
C MET A 147 -3.05 -7.94 -12.06
N TRP A 148 -2.13 -7.47 -11.22
CA TRP A 148 -1.01 -8.33 -10.82
C TRP A 148 -1.54 -9.57 -10.12
N GLU A 149 -1.01 -10.73 -10.51
CA GLU A 149 -1.39 -11.99 -9.88
C GLU A 149 -1.09 -11.99 -8.36
N SER A 150 -0.02 -11.31 -7.97
CA SER A 150 0.37 -11.10 -6.58
C SER A 150 -0.72 -10.45 -5.71
N ASP A 151 -1.53 -9.56 -6.27
CA ASP A 151 -2.54 -8.81 -5.52
C ASP A 151 -3.69 -9.71 -5.06
N ARG A 152 -3.94 -10.79 -5.79
CA ARG A 152 -4.95 -11.81 -5.44
C ARG A 152 -4.69 -12.49 -4.11
N HIS A 153 -3.45 -12.46 -3.62
CA HIS A 153 -3.09 -13.07 -2.33
C HIS A 153 -3.51 -12.21 -1.15
N PHE A 154 -3.38 -10.89 -1.24
CA PHE A 154 -3.62 -10.02 -0.09
C PHE A 154 -4.94 -9.24 -0.16
N LEU A 155 -5.53 -9.01 -1.33
CA LEU A 155 -6.81 -8.30 -1.45
C LEU A 155 -7.95 -8.95 -0.67
N PRO A 156 -8.07 -10.30 -0.57
CA PRO A 156 -9.05 -10.92 0.31
C PRO A 156 -8.87 -10.56 1.79
N LEU A 157 -7.64 -10.28 2.23
CA LEU A 157 -7.37 -9.83 3.61
C LEU A 157 -7.72 -8.36 3.78
N VAL A 158 -7.44 -7.53 2.76
CA VAL A 158 -7.82 -6.11 2.78
C VAL A 158 -9.34 -5.92 2.86
N PHE A 159 -10.10 -6.72 2.13
CA PHE A 159 -11.57 -6.61 2.04
C PHE A 159 -12.33 -7.63 2.88
N ALA A 160 -11.67 -8.23 3.88
CA ALA A 160 -12.34 -9.13 4.82
C ALA A 160 -13.50 -8.42 5.57
N SER A 161 -14.59 -9.14 5.81
CA SER A 161 -15.75 -8.61 6.54
C SER A 161 -15.44 -8.31 8.01
N GLU A 162 -14.54 -9.09 8.60
CA GLU A 162 -14.00 -8.87 9.94
C GLU A 162 -12.50 -8.54 9.78
N PRO A 163 -12.17 -7.25 9.60
CA PRO A 163 -10.81 -6.86 9.28
C PRO A 163 -9.88 -7.01 10.47
N THR A 164 -8.83 -7.79 10.28
CA THR A 164 -7.70 -7.88 11.20
C THR A 164 -6.46 -7.34 10.48
N VAL A 165 -5.64 -6.57 11.18
CA VAL A 165 -4.38 -6.10 10.60
C VAL A 165 -3.47 -7.31 10.37
N PHE A 166 -3.04 -7.50 9.12
CA PHE A 166 -2.13 -8.57 8.76
C PHE A 166 -0.71 -8.08 8.48
N HIS A 167 0.25 -8.96 8.65
CA HIS A 167 1.65 -8.72 8.30
C HIS A 167 2.11 -9.85 7.39
N ALA A 168 2.52 -9.48 6.17
CA ALA A 168 2.84 -10.46 5.14
C ALA A 168 4.27 -10.32 4.61
N VAL A 169 4.75 -11.39 4.01
CA VAL A 169 5.95 -11.40 3.17
C VAL A 169 5.64 -12.10 1.85
N MET A 170 6.08 -11.47 0.76
CA MET A 170 5.89 -11.95 -0.60
C MET A 170 7.15 -11.70 -1.42
N PRO A 171 8.11 -12.63 -1.43
CA PRO A 171 9.33 -12.50 -2.21
C PRO A 171 9.06 -12.59 -3.71
N PHE A 172 9.88 -11.88 -4.47
CA PHE A 172 9.86 -11.88 -5.94
C PHE A 172 11.17 -12.41 -6.50
N ALA A 173 11.08 -13.16 -7.59
CA ALA A 173 12.18 -13.53 -8.45
C ALA A 173 11.73 -13.43 -9.92
N ASP A 174 12.57 -12.84 -10.76
CA ASP A 174 12.29 -12.63 -12.20
C ASP A 174 10.92 -11.95 -12.45
N GLY A 175 10.58 -10.97 -11.61
CA GLY A 175 9.35 -10.19 -11.69
C GLY A 175 8.07 -10.94 -11.28
N LYS A 176 8.18 -12.13 -10.68
CA LYS A 176 7.04 -12.94 -10.23
C LYS A 176 7.10 -13.19 -8.73
N ALA A 177 5.95 -13.18 -8.08
CA ALA A 177 5.83 -13.61 -6.69
C ALA A 177 6.19 -15.11 -6.59
N VAL A 178 7.09 -15.45 -5.66
CA VAL A 178 7.55 -16.83 -5.43
C VAL A 178 6.69 -17.53 -4.39
N SER A 179 6.29 -16.79 -3.36
CA SER A 179 5.46 -17.30 -2.27
C SER A 179 4.70 -16.15 -1.60
N PHE A 180 3.71 -16.49 -0.80
CA PHE A 180 2.99 -15.56 0.06
C PHE A 180 2.74 -16.22 1.41
N SER A 181 3.10 -15.55 2.49
CA SER A 181 2.74 -15.94 3.85
C SER A 181 2.39 -14.71 4.68
N TYR A 182 1.53 -14.88 5.68
CA TYR A 182 1.11 -13.80 6.57
C TYR A 182 0.78 -14.30 7.97
N THR A 183 0.74 -13.33 8.90
CA THR A 183 0.19 -13.45 10.26
C THR A 183 -0.87 -12.36 10.45
N ALA A 184 -1.91 -12.63 11.23
CA ALA A 184 -2.98 -11.69 11.56
C ALA A 184 -3.38 -11.85 13.03
#